data_5f9882047471fe739def9775abfb724a
#
_entry.id   5f9882047471fe739def9775abfb724a
#
_cell.length_a   1.000
_cell.length_b   1.000
_cell.length_c   1.000
_cell.angle_alpha   90.00
_cell.angle_beta   90.00
_cell.angle_gamma   90.00
#
_symmetry.space_group_name_H-M   'P 1'
#
loop_
_entity.id
_entity.type
_entity.pdbx_description
1 polymer ?
#
loop_
_entity_poly.entity_id
_entity_poly.type
_entity_poly.pdbx_seq_one_letter_code
_entity_poly.pdbx_strand_id
1 'polypeptide(L)'
;FLTKTTKERMRQQSNFSTLCRGRITPKELNHEMVVKFMESVEQFERIINDTGYIKLRRLTDDEIVGTETTSGIIERYMSLSMGEVNCLEDIDLSAKEMRIGDKMLCLHTLSDTEDLPGKVSTDNRYERLSTDRSDCRLSFASPVGLLLPCNHIYNQYVLIDDHDENLARFEKTARNMNSLSKYSRSNSINKEWIDRYLNEAHSYSLTSVRCHCNIMAWSDDAEELRRIKNDVGGQLATMGCMPRHNTIDCPTLFWAAMPGNEADFPAEESFYTFIEPAVCFFTAETNYRSSLSPFGIKMVDRLTGKPIHLDISDEPMKRGITTNRNKFILGPSGSGKSFFTNHLVRQYYEQNAHVLLIDTGNSYEGLCNLIHNRTHGEDGVYYTYTEDNPISFNPFYTDDGVFDVEKKDSIKTLLLTLWKSEDDRVTKTESGELGSALSMFIDKMKSDRNIVPCFNSFYEFMRDEYRDEMANRPIPIYKQDFDIDNFLTTLRQYYHGGRFDFLLNSKENIDLLNK
;
A
#
# COMPACT_ATOMS: atom_id res chain seq x y z
N PHE A 1 9.10 3.40 22.28
CA PHE A 1 9.91 2.62 23.22
C PHE A 1 9.12 2.37 24.50
N LEU A 2 9.18 1.15 25.03
CA LEU A 2 8.59 0.80 26.32
C LEU A 2 9.68 0.91 27.39
N THR A 3 9.38 1.64 28.45
CA THR A 3 10.29 1.81 29.58
C THR A 3 9.63 1.31 30.86
N LYS A 4 10.41 1.15 31.92
CA LYS A 4 9.93 0.79 33.25
C LYS A 4 8.95 1.80 33.83
N THR A 5 8.23 1.39 34.86
CA THR A 5 7.33 2.28 35.62
C THR A 5 8.08 3.51 36.15
N THR A 6 7.34 4.58 36.48
CA THR A 6 7.92 5.85 36.91
C THR A 6 8.84 5.71 38.14
N LYS A 7 8.49 4.86 39.11
CA LYS A 7 9.33 4.63 40.30
C LYS A 7 10.66 3.96 39.93
N GLU A 8 10.66 3.01 39.03
CA GLU A 8 11.86 2.30 38.56
C GLU A 8 12.69 3.23 37.68
N ARG A 9 12.03 4.01 36.84
CA ARG A 9 12.65 5.01 35.98
C ARG A 9 13.42 6.09 36.75
N MET A 10 12.86 6.63 37.80
CA MET A 10 13.54 7.61 38.65
C MET A 10 14.80 7.05 39.33
N ARG A 11 14.87 5.72 39.51
CA ARG A 11 16.04 5.04 40.07
C ARG A 11 17.09 4.68 39.04
N GLN A 12 16.71 4.68 37.80
CA GLN A 12 17.59 4.32 36.68
C GLN A 12 18.12 5.61 36.05
N GLN A 13 19.43 5.84 36.14
CA GLN A 13 20.06 6.90 35.35
C GLN A 13 20.24 6.40 33.92
N SER A 14 19.99 7.27 32.94
CA SER A 14 20.29 6.95 31.56
C SER A 14 21.79 6.80 31.37
N ASN A 15 22.19 5.94 30.44
CA ASN A 15 23.62 5.77 30.11
C ASN A 15 24.23 7.07 29.62
N PHE A 16 23.46 7.85 28.85
CA PHE A 16 23.92 9.13 28.32
C PHE A 16 24.12 10.17 29.43
N SER A 17 23.15 10.34 30.30
CA SER A 17 23.26 11.24 31.48
C SER A 17 24.41 10.84 32.39
N THR A 18 24.67 9.56 32.55
CA THR A 18 25.81 9.01 33.28
C THR A 18 27.15 9.38 32.64
N LEU A 19 27.26 9.26 31.33
CA LEU A 19 28.45 9.67 30.56
C LEU A 19 28.70 11.18 30.66
N CYS A 20 27.67 11.99 30.42
CA CYS A 20 27.77 13.45 30.51
C CYS A 20 28.15 13.96 31.89
N ARG A 21 27.77 13.24 32.97
CA ARG A 21 28.09 13.59 34.36
C ARG A 21 29.38 12.96 34.87
N GLY A 22 30.12 12.26 34.01
CA GLY A 22 31.37 11.57 34.37
C GLY A 22 31.17 10.38 35.32
N ARG A 23 29.98 9.83 35.39
CA ARG A 23 29.64 8.66 36.22
C ARG A 23 29.58 7.40 35.34
N ILE A 24 30.61 6.61 35.38
CA ILE A 24 30.75 5.41 34.51
C ILE A 24 30.34 4.10 35.23
N THR A 25 29.89 4.13 36.47
CA THR A 25 29.48 2.91 37.17
C THR A 25 28.05 2.53 36.81
N PRO A 26 27.82 1.45 36.04
CA PRO A 26 26.48 0.92 35.87
C PRO A 26 25.95 0.45 37.24
N LYS A 27 24.76 0.87 37.63
CA LYS A 27 24.06 0.22 38.73
C LYS A 27 23.86 -1.23 38.31
N GLU A 28 24.10 -2.16 39.22
CA GLU A 28 23.76 -3.56 39.02
C GLU A 28 22.29 -3.65 38.65
N LEU A 29 22.02 -4.09 37.43
CA LEU A 29 20.66 -4.37 36.97
C LEU A 29 20.14 -5.58 37.75
N ASN A 30 19.04 -5.41 38.46
CA ASN A 30 18.37 -6.54 39.07
C ASN A 30 17.79 -7.42 37.96
N HIS A 31 18.40 -8.57 37.75
CA HIS A 31 18.05 -9.50 36.67
C HIS A 31 16.57 -9.94 36.74
N GLU A 32 16.05 -10.16 37.95
CA GLU A 32 14.64 -10.54 38.13
C GLU A 32 13.68 -9.43 37.67
N MET A 33 14.01 -8.17 37.90
CA MET A 33 13.20 -7.03 37.43
C MET A 33 13.25 -6.89 35.91
N VAL A 34 14.40 -7.18 35.30
CA VAL A 34 14.54 -7.15 33.83
C VAL A 34 13.68 -8.25 33.22
N VAL A 35 13.73 -9.47 33.76
CA VAL A 35 12.91 -10.60 33.27
C VAL A 35 11.42 -10.25 33.37
N LYS A 36 10.94 -9.81 34.53
CA LYS A 36 9.52 -9.40 34.68
C LYS A 36 9.11 -8.28 33.72
N PHE A 37 9.99 -7.32 33.45
CA PHE A 37 9.72 -6.27 32.49
C PHE A 37 9.62 -6.86 31.06
N MET A 38 10.53 -7.75 30.69
CA MET A 38 10.51 -8.37 29.37
C MET A 38 9.26 -9.25 29.17
N GLU A 39 8.84 -9.99 30.18
CA GLU A 39 7.58 -10.75 30.16
C GLU A 39 6.36 -9.81 29.93
N SER A 40 6.34 -8.66 30.59
CA SER A 40 5.28 -7.66 30.40
C SER A 40 5.29 -7.08 28.99
N VAL A 41 6.48 -6.83 28.43
CA VAL A 41 6.65 -6.36 27.03
C VAL A 41 6.15 -7.41 26.05
N GLU A 42 6.46 -8.68 26.28
CA GLU A 42 6.00 -9.80 25.43
C GLU A 42 4.48 -9.95 25.47
N GLN A 43 3.90 -9.83 26.64
CA GLN A 43 2.44 -9.84 26.79
C GLN A 43 1.79 -8.68 26.06
N PHE A 44 2.33 -7.46 26.19
CA PHE A 44 1.83 -6.28 25.50
C PHE A 44 1.93 -6.42 23.98
N GLU A 45 3.08 -6.86 23.47
CA GLU A 45 3.30 -7.13 22.05
C GLU A 45 2.28 -8.14 21.50
N ARG A 46 2.02 -9.22 22.24
CA ARG A 46 1.03 -10.24 21.86
C ARG A 46 -0.37 -9.66 21.80
N ILE A 47 -0.79 -8.95 22.84
CA ILE A 47 -2.13 -8.35 22.91
C ILE A 47 -2.36 -7.42 21.71
N ILE A 48 -1.41 -6.54 21.39
CA ILE A 48 -1.55 -5.63 20.27
C ILE A 48 -1.56 -6.36 18.92
N ASN A 49 -0.66 -7.34 18.72
CA ASN A 49 -0.60 -8.11 17.47
C ASN A 49 -1.85 -8.97 17.26
N ASP A 50 -2.44 -9.50 18.32
CA ASP A 50 -3.67 -10.32 18.27
C ASP A 50 -4.90 -9.50 17.85
N THR A 51 -4.88 -8.18 18.02
CA THR A 51 -5.96 -7.30 17.52
C THR A 51 -6.06 -7.28 16.01
N GLY A 52 -4.99 -7.59 15.29
CA GLY A 52 -4.90 -7.53 13.83
C GLY A 52 -4.87 -6.12 13.22
N TYR A 53 -5.07 -5.06 14.01
CA TYR A 53 -5.06 -3.68 13.53
C TYR A 53 -3.67 -3.08 13.46
N ILE A 54 -2.80 -3.42 14.42
CA ILE A 54 -1.44 -2.91 14.55
C ILE A 54 -0.51 -4.10 14.66
N LYS A 55 0.60 -4.07 13.94
CA LYS A 55 1.67 -5.07 14.07
C LYS A 55 2.88 -4.44 14.74
N LEU A 56 3.20 -4.92 15.93
CA LEU A 56 4.42 -4.59 16.64
C LEU A 56 5.52 -5.59 16.30
N ARG A 57 6.74 -5.08 16.16
CA ARG A 57 7.97 -5.87 15.99
C ARG A 57 9.08 -5.24 16.82
N ARG A 58 9.83 -6.06 17.50
CA ARG A 58 11.06 -5.61 18.17
C ARG A 58 12.12 -5.27 17.12
N LEU A 59 12.86 -4.23 17.37
CA LEU A 59 14.05 -3.90 16.60
C LEU A 59 15.22 -4.76 17.08
N THR A 60 16.10 -5.12 16.17
CA THR A 60 17.37 -5.78 16.49
C THR A 60 18.39 -4.75 16.98
N ASP A 61 19.45 -5.22 17.63
CA ASP A 61 20.55 -4.36 18.07
C ASP A 61 21.19 -3.66 16.88
N ASP A 62 21.36 -4.35 15.76
CA ASP A 62 21.90 -3.79 14.50
C ASP A 62 21.00 -2.69 13.93
N GLU A 63 19.69 -2.80 14.04
CA GLU A 63 18.76 -1.75 13.61
C GLU A 63 18.81 -0.52 14.51
N ILE A 64 19.14 -0.70 15.80
CA ILE A 64 19.22 0.39 16.78
C ILE A 64 20.56 1.09 16.70
N VAL A 65 21.65 0.34 16.80
CA VAL A 65 23.02 0.87 16.90
C VAL A 65 23.66 1.04 15.54
N GLY A 66 23.35 0.18 14.58
CA GLY A 66 23.96 0.11 13.26
C GLY A 66 25.01 -0.99 13.16
N THR A 67 25.53 -1.16 11.96
CA THR A 67 26.62 -2.09 11.61
C THR A 67 27.74 -1.32 10.92
N GLU A 68 28.83 -1.97 10.57
CA GLU A 68 29.92 -1.34 9.79
C GLU A 68 29.50 -0.78 8.42
N THR A 69 28.36 -1.28 7.89
CA THR A 69 27.89 -0.94 6.53
C THR A 69 26.52 -0.25 6.50
N THR A 70 25.79 -0.26 7.61
CA THR A 70 24.44 0.32 7.67
C THR A 70 24.24 1.10 8.96
N SER A 71 23.76 2.34 8.83
CA SER A 71 23.52 3.22 9.97
C SER A 71 22.28 2.81 10.75
N GLY A 72 22.41 2.76 12.07
CA GLY A 72 21.31 2.49 13.00
C GLY A 72 20.43 3.72 13.25
N ILE A 73 19.33 3.50 13.98
CA ILE A 73 18.37 4.56 14.32
C ILE A 73 19.06 5.65 15.17
N ILE A 74 19.95 5.26 16.10
CA ILE A 74 20.67 6.22 16.97
C ILE A 74 21.56 7.14 16.13
N GLU A 75 22.35 6.59 15.21
CA GLU A 75 23.24 7.37 14.34
C GLU A 75 22.43 8.32 13.45
N ARG A 76 21.34 7.82 12.85
CA ARG A 76 20.43 8.63 12.03
C ARG A 76 19.76 9.74 12.84
N TYR A 77 19.36 9.46 14.08
CA TYR A 77 18.79 10.47 14.97
C TYR A 77 19.80 11.55 15.31
N MET A 78 21.02 11.18 15.67
CA MET A 78 22.11 12.12 16.05
C MET A 78 22.58 12.97 14.87
N SER A 79 22.41 12.50 13.65
CA SER A 79 22.79 13.23 12.42
C SER A 79 21.60 13.84 11.69
N LEU A 80 20.38 13.61 12.16
CA LEU A 80 19.12 13.95 11.45
C LEU A 80 19.17 13.56 9.97
N SER A 81 19.69 12.39 9.67
CA SER A 81 19.86 11.85 8.33
C SER A 81 18.88 10.71 8.07
N MET A 82 18.27 10.71 6.89
CA MET A 82 17.45 9.58 6.42
C MET A 82 18.29 8.54 5.67
N GLY A 83 19.51 8.87 5.30
CA GLY A 83 20.48 8.01 4.59
C GLY A 83 21.51 7.37 5.52
N GLU A 84 22.57 6.84 4.91
CA GLU A 84 23.71 6.30 5.64
C GLU A 84 24.54 7.45 6.24
N VAL A 85 25.04 7.24 7.47
CA VAL A 85 25.80 8.21 8.25
C VAL A 85 27.26 7.73 8.27
N ASN A 86 28.13 8.48 7.63
CA ASN A 86 29.55 8.12 7.56
C ASN A 86 30.38 8.70 8.72
N CYS A 87 29.90 9.79 9.34
CA CYS A 87 30.54 10.40 10.51
C CYS A 87 29.48 11.15 11.33
N LEU A 88 29.72 11.27 12.63
CA LEU A 88 28.90 12.11 13.49
C LEU A 88 29.31 13.58 13.29
N GLU A 89 28.30 14.43 13.22
CA GLU A 89 28.44 15.88 13.08
C GLU A 89 28.46 16.56 14.46
N ASP A 90 28.93 17.80 14.51
CA ASP A 90 28.88 18.60 15.74
C ASP A 90 27.43 18.88 16.15
N ILE A 91 27.14 18.70 17.42
CA ILE A 91 25.80 18.93 17.99
C ILE A 91 25.86 20.14 18.92
N ASP A 92 25.24 21.25 18.51
CA ASP A 92 25.02 22.43 19.34
C ASP A 92 23.53 22.58 19.66
N LEU A 93 23.19 22.35 20.92
CA LEU A 93 21.81 22.44 21.43
C LEU A 93 21.62 23.68 22.29
N SER A 94 22.19 24.81 21.93
CA SER A 94 21.91 26.06 22.64
C SER A 94 20.42 26.42 22.51
N ALA A 95 19.83 27.02 23.57
CA ALA A 95 18.40 27.35 23.59
C ALA A 95 17.94 28.33 22.50
N LYS A 96 18.88 29.10 21.93
CA LYS A 96 18.56 30.08 20.90
C LYS A 96 18.64 29.51 19.47
N GLU A 97 19.62 28.67 19.22
CA GLU A 97 19.85 28.05 17.91
C GLU A 97 20.37 26.63 18.13
N MET A 98 19.52 25.67 17.88
CA MET A 98 19.94 24.27 17.88
C MET A 98 20.44 23.91 16.51
N ARG A 99 21.61 23.26 16.44
CA ARG A 99 22.25 22.83 15.20
C ARG A 99 22.84 21.44 15.33
N ILE A 100 22.79 20.68 14.23
CA ILE A 100 23.52 19.43 14.06
C ILE A 100 24.20 19.51 12.70
N GLY A 101 25.49 19.70 12.69
CA GLY A 101 26.24 20.03 11.49
C GLY A 101 25.68 21.28 10.81
N ASP A 102 25.32 21.15 9.53
CA ASP A 102 24.73 22.23 8.75
C ASP A 102 23.21 22.40 9.00
N LYS A 103 22.56 21.46 9.68
CA LYS A 103 21.11 21.47 9.91
C LYS A 103 20.76 22.34 11.12
N MET A 104 19.86 23.27 10.90
CA MET A 104 19.27 24.10 11.93
C MET A 104 17.92 23.50 12.36
N LEU A 105 17.67 23.42 13.67
CA LEU A 105 16.51 22.79 14.24
C LEU A 105 15.56 23.80 14.87
N CYS A 106 14.27 23.43 14.91
CA CYS A 106 13.28 24.06 15.75
C CYS A 106 12.47 22.99 16.47
N LEU A 107 12.09 23.27 17.72
CA LEU A 107 11.29 22.39 18.55
C LEU A 107 10.00 23.11 18.98
N HIS A 108 8.87 22.45 18.72
CA HIS A 108 7.55 22.88 19.17
C HIS A 108 7.06 21.87 20.20
N THR A 109 6.66 22.32 21.38
CA THR A 109 6.27 21.45 22.48
C THR A 109 4.84 21.69 22.93
N LEU A 110 4.17 20.64 23.33
CA LEU A 110 2.90 20.63 24.04
C LEU A 110 3.18 19.99 25.40
N SER A 111 3.39 20.81 26.42
CA SER A 111 3.88 20.40 27.71
C SER A 111 2.90 20.67 28.84
N ASP A 112 1.86 21.48 28.58
CA ASP A 112 0.86 21.89 29.58
C ASP A 112 -0.56 21.70 29.03
N THR A 113 -1.52 21.62 29.93
CA THR A 113 -2.95 21.56 29.56
C THR A 113 -3.42 22.83 28.84
N GLU A 114 -2.79 23.98 29.09
CA GLU A 114 -3.07 25.24 28.40
C GLU A 114 -2.65 25.21 26.92
N ASP A 115 -1.71 24.35 26.57
CA ASP A 115 -1.24 24.17 25.18
C ASP A 115 -2.22 23.36 24.34
N LEU A 116 -3.24 22.75 24.95
CA LEU A 116 -4.13 21.75 24.32
C LEU A 116 -5.51 22.34 24.01
N PRO A 117 -6.22 21.79 23.00
CA PRO A 117 -7.59 22.18 22.71
C PRO A 117 -8.55 21.70 23.81
N GLY A 118 -9.61 22.44 24.05
CA GLY A 118 -10.65 22.06 25.00
C GLY A 118 -11.44 20.79 24.60
N LYS A 119 -11.30 20.31 23.37
CA LYS A 119 -11.94 19.10 22.85
C LYS A 119 -11.08 18.47 21.77
N VAL A 120 -10.90 17.16 21.86
CA VAL A 120 -10.27 16.34 20.83
C VAL A 120 -11.37 15.64 20.03
N SER A 121 -11.26 15.63 18.71
CA SER A 121 -12.19 14.93 17.81
C SER A 121 -11.44 13.90 17.00
N THR A 122 -11.98 12.68 16.96
CA THR A 122 -11.48 11.58 16.10
C THR A 122 -12.09 11.61 14.71
N ASP A 123 -13.03 12.53 14.45
CA ASP A 123 -13.82 12.61 13.22
C ASP A 123 -13.48 13.91 12.46
N ASN A 124 -12.23 13.98 11.98
CA ASN A 124 -11.75 15.12 11.22
C ASN A 124 -11.90 14.86 9.71
N ARG A 125 -12.74 15.65 9.08
CA ARG A 125 -12.86 15.67 7.62
C ARG A 125 -11.72 16.50 7.03
N TYR A 126 -10.97 15.90 6.11
CA TYR A 126 -9.93 16.60 5.38
C TYR A 126 -10.49 17.21 4.09
N GLU A 127 -10.85 18.47 4.13
CA GLU A 127 -11.56 19.16 3.05
C GLU A 127 -10.81 19.18 1.72
N ARG A 128 -9.48 19.24 1.76
CA ARG A 128 -8.64 19.30 0.55
C ARG A 128 -8.80 18.07 -0.35
N LEU A 129 -9.11 16.90 0.20
CA LEU A 129 -9.27 15.64 -0.53
C LEU A 129 -10.69 15.07 -0.42
N SER A 130 -11.57 15.69 0.35
CA SER A 130 -12.97 15.31 0.42
C SER A 130 -13.75 15.82 -0.78
N THR A 131 -14.79 15.09 -1.17
CA THR A 131 -15.68 15.44 -2.29
C THR A 131 -17.13 15.31 -1.82
N ASP A 132 -18.10 15.76 -2.63
CA ASP A 132 -19.53 15.60 -2.33
C ASP A 132 -19.95 14.12 -2.20
N ARG A 133 -19.15 13.19 -2.71
CA ARG A 133 -19.44 11.76 -2.73
C ARG A 133 -18.55 10.93 -1.83
N SER A 134 -17.51 11.50 -1.27
CA SER A 134 -16.49 10.76 -0.53
C SER A 134 -15.81 11.65 0.50
N ASP A 135 -15.98 11.33 1.76
CA ASP A 135 -15.25 11.97 2.86
C ASP A 135 -13.87 11.32 3.03
N CYS A 136 -12.83 12.14 2.98
CA CYS A 136 -11.50 11.75 3.44
C CYS A 136 -11.41 12.10 4.93
N ARG A 137 -11.39 11.09 5.79
CA ARG A 137 -11.29 11.24 7.24
C ARG A 137 -9.84 11.02 7.69
N LEU A 138 -9.39 11.82 8.62
CA LEU A 138 -8.04 11.74 9.19
C LEU A 138 -8.11 11.65 10.71
N SER A 139 -7.08 11.05 11.32
CA SER A 139 -6.90 11.09 12.77
C SER A 139 -6.58 12.52 13.25
N PHE A 140 -6.81 12.77 14.54
CA PHE A 140 -6.62 14.09 15.14
C PHE A 140 -5.21 14.65 14.93
N ALA A 141 -4.18 13.81 15.08
CA ALA A 141 -2.79 14.22 14.98
C ALA A 141 -2.21 14.18 13.54
N SER A 142 -3.00 13.82 12.52
CA SER A 142 -2.53 13.79 11.12
C SER A 142 -1.90 15.09 10.64
N PRO A 143 -2.39 16.29 11.02
CA PRO A 143 -1.76 17.54 10.59
C PRO A 143 -0.28 17.64 10.94
N VAL A 144 0.13 17.12 12.08
CA VAL A 144 1.52 17.19 12.55
C VAL A 144 2.33 15.91 12.32
N GLY A 145 1.67 14.77 12.21
CA GLY A 145 2.36 13.51 11.99
C GLY A 145 2.54 13.14 10.52
N LEU A 146 1.58 13.50 9.67
CA LEU A 146 1.52 13.03 8.28
C LEU A 146 1.57 14.16 7.25
N LEU A 147 0.91 15.29 7.51
CA LEU A 147 0.67 16.33 6.52
C LEU A 147 1.74 17.43 6.50
N LEU A 148 2.73 17.40 7.39
CA LEU A 148 3.83 18.36 7.38
C LEU A 148 4.76 18.09 6.19
N PRO A 149 4.96 19.05 5.28
CA PRO A 149 5.79 18.87 4.09
C PRO A 149 7.28 19.18 4.36
N CYS A 150 7.81 18.77 5.50
CA CYS A 150 9.17 19.03 5.91
C CYS A 150 9.80 17.83 6.62
N ASN A 151 11.11 17.86 6.76
CA ASN A 151 11.82 16.89 7.60
C ASN A 151 11.50 17.16 9.07
N HIS A 152 10.89 16.19 9.73
CA HIS A 152 10.52 16.32 11.13
C HIS A 152 10.46 14.97 11.84
N ILE A 153 10.55 15.04 13.15
CA ILE A 153 10.27 13.93 14.08
C ILE A 153 9.13 14.39 15.00
N TYR A 154 8.05 13.63 14.99
CA TYR A 154 6.95 13.79 15.93
C TYR A 154 7.12 12.79 17.07
N ASN A 155 7.35 13.30 18.27
CA ASN A 155 7.51 12.50 19.48
C ASN A 155 6.25 12.60 20.34
N GLN A 156 5.79 11.46 20.81
CA GLN A 156 4.71 11.38 21.79
C GLN A 156 5.16 10.52 22.97
N TYR A 157 5.03 11.07 24.15
CA TYR A 157 5.30 10.38 25.40
C TYR A 157 3.98 10.14 26.13
N VAL A 158 3.76 8.91 26.55
CA VAL A 158 2.64 8.51 27.41
C VAL A 158 3.24 7.82 28.63
N LEU A 159 3.16 8.49 29.77
CA LEU A 159 3.68 8.00 31.04
C LEU A 159 2.54 7.41 31.85
N ILE A 160 2.54 6.08 31.95
CA ILE A 160 1.55 5.34 32.73
C ILE A 160 2.04 5.28 34.17
N ASP A 161 1.55 6.16 34.97
CA ASP A 161 1.83 6.23 36.42
C ASP A 161 0.83 5.38 37.21
N ASP A 162 1.02 5.30 38.52
CA ASP A 162 0.03 4.72 39.42
C ASP A 162 -1.23 5.60 39.46
N HIS A 163 -2.33 5.06 38.98
CA HIS A 163 -3.60 5.77 38.83
C HIS A 163 -4.11 6.29 40.19
N ASP A 164 -4.11 5.45 41.21
CA ASP A 164 -4.63 5.79 42.54
C ASP A 164 -3.76 6.85 43.21
N GLU A 165 -2.43 6.77 43.05
CA GLU A 165 -1.50 7.77 43.56
C GLU A 165 -1.72 9.14 42.89
N ASN A 166 -2.00 9.14 41.57
CA ASN A 166 -2.33 10.38 40.85
C ASN A 166 -3.64 11.00 41.32
N LEU A 167 -4.70 10.23 41.46
CA LEU A 167 -5.99 10.75 41.91
C LEU A 167 -5.89 11.26 43.35
N ALA A 168 -5.24 10.53 44.28
CA ALA A 168 -5.01 10.98 45.66
C ALA A 168 -4.22 12.28 45.71
N ARG A 169 -3.24 12.47 44.79
CA ARG A 169 -2.49 13.73 44.65
C ARG A 169 -3.40 14.89 44.24
N PHE A 170 -4.29 14.67 43.26
CA PHE A 170 -5.27 15.69 42.85
C PHE A 170 -6.28 16.01 43.91
N GLU A 171 -6.79 15.02 44.65
CA GLU A 171 -7.67 15.26 45.80
C GLU A 171 -7.01 16.09 46.88
N LYS A 172 -5.73 15.83 47.17
CA LYS A 172 -4.96 16.64 48.12
C LYS A 172 -4.80 18.07 47.60
N THR A 173 -4.54 18.25 46.33
CA THR A 173 -4.41 19.57 45.70
C THR A 173 -5.74 20.32 45.73
N ALA A 174 -6.86 19.67 45.42
CA ALA A 174 -8.21 20.26 45.49
C ALA A 174 -8.53 20.76 46.91
N ARG A 175 -8.20 19.96 47.93
CA ARG A 175 -8.35 20.36 49.35
C ARG A 175 -7.52 21.59 49.70
N ASN A 176 -6.26 21.67 49.26
CA ASN A 176 -5.40 22.81 49.44
C ASN A 176 -5.94 24.06 48.74
N MET A 177 -6.37 23.92 47.47
CA MET A 177 -6.95 25.02 46.69
C MET A 177 -8.25 25.53 47.31
N ASN A 178 -9.06 24.65 47.91
CA ASN A 178 -10.27 25.06 48.62
C ASN A 178 -9.96 26.02 49.79
N SER A 179 -8.89 25.78 50.51
CA SER A 179 -8.44 26.68 51.61
C SER A 179 -7.97 28.03 51.09
N LEU A 180 -7.36 28.05 49.88
CA LEU A 180 -6.79 29.23 49.24
C LEU A 180 -7.76 29.97 48.30
N SER A 181 -8.92 29.38 47.97
CA SER A 181 -9.90 29.93 47.02
C SER A 181 -10.47 31.29 47.47
N LYS A 182 -10.51 31.54 48.77
CA LYS A 182 -10.95 32.82 49.31
C LYS A 182 -9.99 33.99 49.03
N TYR A 183 -8.73 33.68 48.70
CA TYR A 183 -7.67 34.69 48.50
C TYR A 183 -7.36 34.96 47.03
N SER A 184 -7.73 34.06 46.12
CA SER A 184 -7.47 34.23 44.71
C SER A 184 -8.54 33.56 43.85
N ARG A 185 -9.03 34.30 42.86
CA ARG A 185 -9.97 33.77 41.84
C ARG A 185 -9.34 32.64 41.01
N SER A 186 -8.05 32.71 40.75
CA SER A 186 -7.30 31.67 40.06
C SER A 186 -7.35 30.33 40.82
N ASN A 187 -7.17 30.35 42.14
CA ASN A 187 -7.27 29.15 42.97
C ASN A 187 -8.67 28.53 42.96
N SER A 188 -9.71 29.38 42.84
CA SER A 188 -11.09 28.88 42.69
C SER A 188 -11.33 28.19 41.35
N ILE A 189 -10.80 28.76 40.26
CA ILE A 189 -10.90 28.20 38.91
C ILE A 189 -10.11 26.87 38.81
N ASN A 190 -8.89 26.87 39.32
CA ASN A 190 -8.05 25.66 39.33
C ASN A 190 -8.68 24.52 40.13
N LYS A 191 -9.32 24.86 41.27
CA LYS A 191 -10.08 23.88 42.03
C LYS A 191 -11.23 23.29 41.22
N GLU A 192 -12.01 24.12 40.53
CA GLU A 192 -13.13 23.64 39.70
C GLU A 192 -12.66 22.70 38.60
N TRP A 193 -11.52 22.98 37.97
CA TRP A 193 -10.94 22.08 36.95
C TRP A 193 -10.47 20.76 37.56
N ILE A 194 -9.82 20.77 38.70
CA ILE A 194 -9.41 19.55 39.39
C ILE A 194 -10.63 18.73 39.82
N ASP A 195 -11.67 19.36 40.34
CA ASP A 195 -12.90 18.68 40.72
C ASP A 195 -13.59 18.03 39.52
N ARG A 196 -13.61 18.71 38.37
CA ARG A 196 -14.12 18.11 37.10
C ARG A 196 -13.29 16.91 36.68
N TYR A 197 -11.97 17.02 36.69
CA TYR A 197 -11.07 15.92 36.35
C TYR A 197 -11.30 14.69 37.25
N LEU A 198 -11.38 14.87 38.55
CA LEU A 198 -11.66 13.81 39.50
C LEU A 198 -13.05 13.17 39.28
N ASN A 199 -14.08 14.03 39.06
CA ASN A 199 -15.43 13.54 38.76
C ASN A 199 -15.49 12.71 37.51
N GLU A 200 -14.83 13.10 36.42
CA GLU A 200 -14.76 12.32 35.21
C GLU A 200 -13.99 11.02 35.42
N ALA A 201 -12.84 11.05 36.07
CA ALA A 201 -12.05 9.87 36.39
C ALA A 201 -12.87 8.81 37.13
N HIS A 202 -13.62 9.23 38.18
CA HIS A 202 -14.42 8.30 38.96
C HIS A 202 -15.73 7.87 38.26
N SER A 203 -16.41 8.79 37.55
CA SER A 203 -17.71 8.50 36.93
C SER A 203 -17.59 7.55 35.75
N TYR A 204 -16.50 7.64 35.00
CA TYR A 204 -16.27 6.86 33.80
C TYR A 204 -15.14 5.85 33.94
N SER A 205 -14.56 5.69 35.10
CA SER A 205 -13.42 4.80 35.38
C SER A 205 -12.25 5.03 34.42
N LEU A 206 -11.94 6.30 34.11
CA LEU A 206 -10.89 6.67 33.17
C LEU A 206 -9.51 6.56 33.81
N THR A 207 -8.55 6.04 33.08
CA THR A 207 -7.17 5.90 33.56
C THR A 207 -6.38 7.19 33.37
N SER A 208 -5.92 7.79 34.50
CA SER A 208 -5.06 8.96 34.49
C SER A 208 -3.65 8.62 34.00
N VAL A 209 -3.16 9.38 33.02
CA VAL A 209 -1.79 9.30 32.50
C VAL A 209 -1.18 10.67 32.36
N ARG A 210 0.14 10.74 32.22
CA ARG A 210 0.82 11.98 31.83
C ARG A 210 1.30 11.86 30.38
N CYS A 211 1.16 12.96 29.64
CA CYS A 211 1.55 13.01 28.24
C CYS A 211 2.43 14.21 27.95
N HIS A 212 3.19 14.07 26.89
CA HIS A 212 3.91 15.15 26.24
C HIS A 212 3.96 14.88 24.74
N CYS A 213 3.85 15.92 23.95
CA CYS A 213 4.05 15.84 22.51
C CYS A 213 5.02 16.92 22.07
N ASN A 214 5.94 16.60 21.18
CA ASN A 214 6.78 17.60 20.54
C ASN A 214 7.05 17.26 19.08
N ILE A 215 7.32 18.32 18.31
CA ILE A 215 7.69 18.23 16.90
C ILE A 215 9.04 18.90 16.76
N MET A 216 10.03 18.12 16.38
CA MET A 216 11.36 18.58 16.01
C MET A 216 11.43 18.62 14.48
N ALA A 217 11.64 19.79 13.92
CA ALA A 217 11.78 19.97 12.47
C ALA A 217 13.08 20.68 12.15
N TRP A 218 13.64 20.42 10.96
CA TRP A 218 14.94 20.96 10.59
C TRP A 218 15.07 21.26 9.11
N SER A 219 15.99 22.15 8.76
CA SER A 219 16.47 22.42 7.41
C SER A 219 17.93 22.90 7.48
N ASP A 220 18.64 22.74 6.38
CA ASP A 220 19.95 23.33 6.13
C ASP A 220 19.85 24.79 5.64
N ASP A 221 18.68 25.23 5.21
CA ASP A 221 18.39 26.62 4.82
C ASP A 221 17.61 27.39 5.90
N ALA A 222 18.13 28.53 6.31
CA ALA A 222 17.54 29.40 7.32
C ALA A 222 16.18 30.01 6.91
N GLU A 223 15.97 30.32 5.61
CA GLU A 223 14.69 30.81 5.13
C GLU A 223 13.64 29.71 5.09
N GLU A 224 14.03 28.52 4.67
CA GLU A 224 13.17 27.36 4.71
C GLU A 224 12.81 27.00 6.15
N LEU A 225 13.74 27.05 7.10
CA LEU A 225 13.43 26.81 8.51
C LEU A 225 12.38 27.79 9.06
N ARG A 226 12.41 29.04 8.62
CA ARG A 226 11.34 30.01 9.00
C ARG A 226 9.97 29.61 8.47
N ARG A 227 9.91 29.12 7.24
CA ARG A 227 8.66 28.59 6.64
C ARG A 227 8.18 27.38 7.41
N ILE A 228 9.08 26.43 7.68
CA ILE A 228 8.80 25.22 8.47
C ILE A 228 8.23 25.56 9.85
N LYS A 229 8.81 26.54 10.57
CA LYS A 229 8.29 27.01 11.85
C LYS A 229 6.85 27.48 11.76
N ASN A 230 6.52 28.24 10.72
CA ASN A 230 5.17 28.75 10.48
C ASN A 230 4.21 27.60 10.10
N ASP A 231 4.67 26.66 9.28
CA ASP A 231 3.86 25.52 8.86
C ASP A 231 3.54 24.60 10.05
N VAL A 232 4.53 24.25 10.87
CA VAL A 232 4.31 23.47 12.10
C VAL A 232 3.36 24.20 13.05
N GLY A 233 3.59 25.48 13.31
CA GLY A 233 2.69 26.31 14.14
C GLY A 233 1.27 26.38 13.57
N GLY A 234 1.13 26.54 12.25
CA GLY A 234 -0.15 26.54 11.55
C GLY A 234 -0.90 25.22 11.65
N GLN A 235 -0.21 24.07 11.49
CA GLN A 235 -0.82 22.77 11.64
C GLN A 235 -1.27 22.51 13.10
N LEU A 236 -0.46 22.88 14.09
CA LEU A 236 -0.86 22.79 15.50
C LEU A 236 -2.06 23.69 15.80
N ALA A 237 -2.10 24.90 15.23
CA ALA A 237 -3.24 25.79 15.39
C ALA A 237 -4.53 25.22 14.77
N THR A 238 -4.46 24.48 13.66
CA THR A 238 -5.63 23.78 13.08
C THR A 238 -6.18 22.70 14.01
N MET A 239 -5.32 22.11 14.85
CA MET A 239 -5.72 21.18 15.89
C MET A 239 -6.25 21.89 17.15
N GLY A 240 -6.19 23.22 17.19
CA GLY A 240 -6.55 24.02 18.37
C GLY A 240 -5.47 24.02 19.45
N CYS A 241 -4.24 23.60 19.13
CA CYS A 241 -3.10 23.60 20.04
C CYS A 241 -2.34 24.92 19.99
N MET A 242 -1.74 25.33 21.11
CA MET A 242 -0.89 26.51 21.25
C MET A 242 0.52 26.08 21.67
N PRO A 243 1.40 25.73 20.73
CA PRO A 243 2.71 25.18 21.08
C PRO A 243 3.64 26.24 21.68
N ARG A 244 4.52 25.79 22.56
CA ARG A 244 5.68 26.54 23.00
C ARG A 244 6.83 26.32 22.03
N HIS A 245 7.67 27.33 21.83
CA HIS A 245 8.76 27.29 20.86
C HIS A 245 10.11 27.42 21.55
N ASN A 246 11.05 26.56 21.21
CA ASN A 246 12.45 26.62 21.61
C ASN A 246 12.63 27.06 23.08
N THR A 247 12.03 26.28 23.96
CA THR A 247 12.15 26.50 25.43
C THR A 247 13.55 26.11 25.90
N ILE A 248 13.88 26.49 27.14
CA ILE A 248 15.16 26.14 27.78
C ILE A 248 15.35 24.62 27.90
N ASP A 249 14.25 23.85 27.88
CA ASP A 249 14.26 22.40 28.05
C ASP A 249 14.44 21.63 26.70
N CYS A 250 14.47 22.34 25.58
CA CYS A 250 14.68 21.72 24.27
C CYS A 250 15.90 20.81 24.17
N PRO A 251 17.07 21.14 24.72
CA PRO A 251 18.21 20.23 24.75
C PRO A 251 17.93 18.93 25.49
N THR A 252 17.24 19.03 26.64
CA THR A 252 16.86 17.85 27.44
C THR A 252 15.85 16.98 26.69
N LEU A 253 14.87 17.59 26.04
CA LEU A 253 13.87 16.90 25.22
C LEU A 253 14.50 16.20 23.99
N PHE A 254 15.47 16.87 23.35
CA PHE A 254 16.23 16.25 22.27
C PHE A 254 16.92 14.96 22.73
N TRP A 255 17.66 15.03 23.85
CA TRP A 255 18.36 13.85 24.37
C TRP A 255 17.39 12.78 24.88
N ALA A 256 16.29 13.16 25.48
CA ALA A 256 15.27 12.21 25.95
C ALA A 256 14.55 11.47 24.80
N ALA A 257 14.50 12.06 23.62
CA ALA A 257 13.91 11.45 22.44
C ALA A 257 14.83 10.44 21.73
N MET A 258 16.11 10.40 22.10
CA MET A 258 17.03 9.41 21.57
C MET A 258 16.65 8.00 22.09
N PRO A 259 16.58 7.00 21.21
CA PRO A 259 16.26 5.63 21.60
C PRO A 259 17.14 5.10 22.75
N GLY A 260 16.49 4.62 23.81
CA GLY A 260 17.16 4.13 25.02
C GLY A 260 17.45 5.19 26.07
N ASN A 261 17.14 6.46 25.81
CA ASN A 261 17.39 7.57 26.74
C ASN A 261 16.12 8.19 27.34
N GLU A 262 14.98 7.55 27.24
CA GLU A 262 13.68 8.02 27.71
C GLU A 262 13.65 8.29 29.22
N ALA A 263 14.60 7.73 29.97
CA ALA A 263 14.74 7.98 31.40
C ALA A 263 15.14 9.42 31.74
N ASP A 264 15.71 10.17 30.79
CA ASP A 264 16.09 11.58 30.96
C ASP A 264 14.95 12.54 30.64
N PHE A 265 13.78 12.05 30.24
CA PHE A 265 12.63 12.90 29.95
C PHE A 265 12.25 13.73 31.22
N PRO A 266 12.17 15.07 31.10
CA PRO A 266 11.83 15.94 32.21
C PRO A 266 10.35 15.77 32.58
N ALA A 267 10.07 15.28 33.78
CA ALA A 267 8.71 14.98 34.23
C ALA A 267 7.80 16.21 34.31
N GLU A 268 8.37 17.38 34.51
CA GLU A 268 7.71 18.69 34.52
C GLU A 268 7.19 19.12 33.16
N GLU A 269 7.76 18.63 32.07
CA GLU A 269 7.32 18.88 30.71
C GLU A 269 6.15 17.97 30.27
N SER A 270 5.40 17.43 31.21
CA SER A 270 4.24 16.57 30.96
C SER A 270 2.97 17.11 31.58
N PHE A 271 1.87 16.99 30.88
CA PHE A 271 0.53 17.32 31.33
C PHE A 271 -0.28 16.07 31.71
N TYR A 272 -1.22 16.22 32.62
CA TYR A 272 -2.13 15.15 33.00
C TYR A 272 -3.34 15.10 32.06
N THR A 273 -3.69 13.88 31.65
CA THR A 273 -4.87 13.60 30.85
C THR A 273 -5.34 12.16 31.11
N PHE A 274 -6.35 11.71 30.37
CA PHE A 274 -6.77 10.31 30.35
C PHE A 274 -6.18 9.59 29.14
N ILE A 275 -6.17 8.24 29.17
CA ILE A 275 -5.56 7.44 28.10
C ILE A 275 -6.28 7.61 26.77
N GLU A 276 -7.61 7.79 26.77
CA GLU A 276 -8.41 7.95 25.57
C GLU A 276 -8.06 9.23 24.79
N PRO A 277 -8.03 10.44 25.40
CA PRO A 277 -7.52 11.63 24.74
C PRO A 277 -6.04 11.49 24.33
N ALA A 278 -5.21 10.84 25.16
CA ALA A 278 -3.80 10.62 24.83
C ALA A 278 -3.61 9.83 23.52
N VAL A 279 -4.39 8.77 23.33
CA VAL A 279 -4.33 7.94 22.12
C VAL A 279 -4.76 8.71 20.88
N CYS A 280 -5.60 9.74 20.99
CA CYS A 280 -5.98 10.58 19.84
C CYS A 280 -4.80 11.34 19.21
N PHE A 281 -3.71 11.52 19.95
CA PHE A 281 -2.48 12.12 19.44
C PHE A 281 -1.60 11.13 18.66
N PHE A 282 -1.94 9.84 18.61
CA PHE A 282 -1.28 8.93 17.67
C PHE A 282 -1.70 9.25 16.24
N THR A 283 -0.73 9.21 15.33
CA THR A 283 -1.01 9.21 13.90
C THR A 283 -1.43 7.80 13.50
N ALA A 284 -2.72 7.63 13.21
CA ALA A 284 -3.29 6.34 12.85
C ALA A 284 -3.15 6.03 11.34
N GLU A 285 -2.84 7.00 10.52
CA GLU A 285 -2.57 6.85 9.11
C GLU A 285 -1.27 6.10 8.91
N THR A 286 -1.40 4.87 8.49
CA THR A 286 -0.28 3.96 8.41
C THR A 286 0.66 4.27 7.25
N ASN A 287 1.92 3.98 7.45
CA ASN A 287 2.88 3.87 6.38
C ASN A 287 2.53 2.66 5.53
N TYR A 288 1.85 2.86 4.42
CA TYR A 288 1.71 1.83 3.41
C TYR A 288 3.09 1.38 2.96
N ARG A 289 3.30 0.06 2.94
CA ARG A 289 4.55 -0.52 2.45
C ARG A 289 4.35 -0.98 1.02
N SER A 290 5.32 -0.70 0.19
CA SER A 290 5.40 -1.27 -1.16
C SER A 290 5.53 -2.79 -1.09
N SER A 291 4.93 -3.47 -2.06
CA SER A 291 5.15 -4.90 -2.30
C SER A 291 6.62 -5.14 -2.65
N LEU A 292 7.17 -6.27 -2.19
CA LEU A 292 8.54 -6.69 -2.53
C LEU A 292 8.62 -7.36 -3.91
N SER A 293 7.49 -7.60 -4.56
CA SER A 293 7.42 -8.18 -5.90
C SER A 293 8.02 -7.21 -6.93
N PRO A 294 8.80 -7.70 -7.91
CA PRO A 294 9.28 -6.87 -9.01
C PRO A 294 8.16 -6.45 -9.97
N PHE A 295 7.07 -7.20 -10.01
CA PHE A 295 5.91 -6.96 -10.85
C PHE A 295 4.78 -6.33 -10.03
N GLY A 296 4.12 -5.31 -10.57
CA GLY A 296 3.01 -4.64 -9.91
C GLY A 296 2.69 -3.27 -10.50
N ILE A 297 1.84 -2.55 -9.83
CA ILE A 297 1.39 -1.22 -10.24
C ILE A 297 1.92 -0.14 -9.30
N LYS A 298 2.28 0.99 -9.87
CA LYS A 298 2.68 2.19 -9.12
C LYS A 298 1.46 3.05 -8.87
N MET A 299 1.26 3.35 -7.63
CA MET A 299 0.22 4.26 -7.16
C MET A 299 0.84 5.33 -6.25
N VAL A 300 0.04 6.26 -5.82
CA VAL A 300 0.47 7.33 -4.91
C VAL A 300 -0.49 7.37 -3.74
N ASP A 301 0.04 7.42 -2.54
CA ASP A 301 -0.78 7.67 -1.35
C ASP A 301 -1.49 9.01 -1.50
N ARG A 302 -2.79 9.00 -1.25
CA ARG A 302 -3.65 10.15 -1.50
C ARG A 302 -3.33 11.36 -0.61
N LEU A 303 -2.84 11.09 0.60
CA LEU A 303 -2.62 12.12 1.61
C LEU A 303 -1.20 12.68 1.53
N THR A 304 -0.22 11.79 1.47
CA THR A 304 1.20 12.15 1.55
C THR A 304 1.86 12.38 0.19
N GLY A 305 1.23 11.92 -0.90
CA GLY A 305 1.88 11.88 -2.19
C GLY A 305 3.00 10.83 -2.31
N LYS A 306 3.17 9.96 -1.29
CA LYS A 306 4.20 8.94 -1.28
C LYS A 306 3.94 7.89 -2.36
N PRO A 307 4.93 7.59 -3.23
CA PRO A 307 4.77 6.54 -4.21
C PRO A 307 4.73 5.16 -3.54
N ILE A 308 3.79 4.33 -3.98
CA ILE A 308 3.57 2.98 -3.49
C ILE A 308 3.60 2.03 -4.69
N HIS A 309 4.35 0.95 -4.58
CA HIS A 309 4.34 -0.16 -5.53
C HIS A 309 3.51 -1.31 -4.98
N LEU A 310 2.50 -1.77 -5.73
CA LEU A 310 1.56 -2.79 -5.29
C LEU A 310 1.48 -3.94 -6.29
N ASP A 311 1.82 -5.13 -5.85
CA ASP A 311 1.51 -6.37 -6.56
C ASP A 311 0.12 -6.85 -6.12
N ILE A 312 -0.87 -6.64 -6.99
CA ILE A 312 -2.25 -7.06 -6.78
C ILE A 312 -2.56 -8.43 -7.39
N SER A 313 -1.56 -9.14 -7.87
CA SER A 313 -1.69 -10.43 -8.57
C SER A 313 -1.03 -11.57 -7.81
N ASP A 314 0.29 -11.55 -7.69
CA ASP A 314 1.07 -12.68 -7.17
C ASP A 314 1.25 -12.62 -5.65
N GLU A 315 1.48 -11.44 -5.09
CA GLU A 315 1.69 -11.31 -3.64
C GLU A 315 0.46 -11.74 -2.82
N PRO A 316 -0.79 -11.37 -3.18
CA PRO A 316 -1.98 -11.87 -2.49
C PRO A 316 -2.11 -13.40 -2.54
N MET A 317 -1.74 -14.03 -3.66
CA MET A 317 -1.71 -15.50 -3.76
C MET A 317 -0.64 -16.11 -2.87
N LYS A 318 0.60 -15.58 -2.89
CA LYS A 318 1.70 -16.05 -2.05
C LYS A 318 1.40 -15.91 -0.56
N ARG A 319 0.62 -14.90 -0.18
CA ARG A 319 0.16 -14.69 1.20
C ARG A 319 -1.08 -15.52 1.57
N GLY A 320 -1.63 -16.28 0.64
CA GLY A 320 -2.86 -17.07 0.87
C GLY A 320 -4.14 -16.24 1.02
N ILE A 321 -4.13 -14.96 0.61
CA ILE A 321 -5.29 -14.07 0.65
C ILE A 321 -6.28 -14.42 -0.47
N THR A 322 -5.75 -14.78 -1.64
CA THR A 322 -6.53 -15.20 -2.80
C THR A 322 -6.02 -16.53 -3.36
N THR A 323 -6.88 -17.25 -4.07
CA THR A 323 -6.54 -18.54 -4.71
C THR A 323 -6.19 -18.39 -6.19
N ASN A 324 -6.45 -17.22 -6.78
CA ASN A 324 -6.21 -16.94 -8.20
C ASN A 324 -5.88 -15.46 -8.43
N ARG A 325 -5.54 -15.11 -9.68
CA ARG A 325 -5.20 -13.74 -10.10
C ARG A 325 -6.40 -12.95 -10.65
N ASN A 326 -7.60 -13.54 -10.64
CA ASN A 326 -8.79 -12.88 -11.18
C ASN A 326 -9.12 -11.63 -10.37
N LYS A 327 -9.56 -10.59 -11.07
CA LYS A 327 -9.89 -9.29 -10.47
C LYS A 327 -11.28 -8.87 -10.90
N PHE A 328 -12.06 -8.42 -9.95
CA PHE A 328 -13.37 -7.84 -10.19
C PHE A 328 -13.35 -6.37 -9.76
N ILE A 329 -13.61 -5.45 -10.71
CA ILE A 329 -13.60 -4.01 -10.47
C ILE A 329 -15.03 -3.50 -10.55
N LEU A 330 -15.59 -3.11 -9.41
CA LEU A 330 -16.95 -2.60 -9.29
C LEU A 330 -16.96 -1.12 -8.92
N GLY A 331 -17.90 -0.40 -9.50
CA GLY A 331 -18.13 1.00 -9.16
C GLY A 331 -19.26 1.60 -10.00
N PRO A 332 -19.95 2.63 -9.50
CA PRO A 332 -20.99 3.33 -10.27
C PRO A 332 -20.41 4.05 -11.49
N SER A 333 -21.29 4.54 -12.36
CA SER A 333 -20.88 5.38 -13.48
C SER A 333 -20.14 6.64 -12.97
N GLY A 334 -19.03 7.02 -13.63
CA GLY A 334 -18.21 8.17 -13.24
C GLY A 334 -17.29 7.94 -12.04
N SER A 335 -17.22 6.73 -11.47
CA SER A 335 -16.34 6.42 -10.32
C SER A 335 -14.85 6.26 -10.67
N GLY A 336 -14.49 6.30 -11.95
CA GLY A 336 -13.11 6.15 -12.40
C GLY A 336 -12.67 4.72 -12.72
N LYS A 337 -13.60 3.75 -12.87
CA LYS A 337 -13.26 2.36 -13.25
C LYS A 337 -12.36 2.29 -14.48
N SER A 338 -12.81 2.87 -15.59
CA SER A 338 -12.05 2.83 -16.86
C SER A 338 -10.71 3.57 -16.73
N PHE A 339 -10.65 4.66 -15.98
CA PHE A 339 -9.40 5.37 -15.69
C PHE A 339 -8.40 4.47 -14.93
N PHE A 340 -8.86 3.82 -13.87
CA PHE A 340 -8.02 2.89 -13.09
C PHE A 340 -7.57 1.69 -13.95
N THR A 341 -8.47 1.12 -14.75
CA THR A 341 -8.13 -0.02 -15.60
C THR A 341 -7.14 0.36 -16.71
N ASN A 342 -7.29 1.55 -17.33
CA ASN A 342 -6.31 2.08 -18.28
C ASN A 342 -4.92 2.22 -17.63
N HIS A 343 -4.86 2.75 -16.39
CA HIS A 343 -3.63 2.89 -15.65
C HIS A 343 -2.97 1.53 -15.36
N LEU A 344 -3.76 0.54 -14.96
CA LEU A 344 -3.32 -0.83 -14.70
C LEU A 344 -2.79 -1.51 -15.95
N VAL A 345 -3.54 -1.43 -17.06
CA VAL A 345 -3.15 -2.02 -18.35
C VAL A 345 -1.85 -1.39 -18.85
N ARG A 346 -1.76 -0.07 -18.80
CA ARG A 346 -0.54 0.64 -19.20
C ARG A 346 0.68 0.17 -18.41
N GLN A 347 0.57 0.06 -17.08
CA GLN A 347 1.69 -0.35 -16.26
C GLN A 347 2.06 -1.81 -16.47
N TYR A 348 1.11 -2.68 -16.73
CA TYR A 348 1.39 -4.07 -17.08
C TYR A 348 2.09 -4.18 -18.43
N TYR A 349 1.64 -3.41 -19.43
CA TYR A 349 2.32 -3.32 -20.71
C TYR A 349 3.77 -2.82 -20.58
N GLU A 350 3.99 -1.76 -19.77
CA GLU A 350 5.35 -1.24 -19.50
C GLU A 350 6.28 -2.26 -18.79
N GLN A 351 5.71 -3.32 -18.22
CA GLN A 351 6.42 -4.46 -17.61
C GLN A 351 6.48 -5.69 -18.52
N ASN A 352 6.27 -5.51 -19.82
CA ASN A 352 6.28 -6.55 -20.87
C ASN A 352 5.18 -7.62 -20.70
N ALA A 353 4.03 -7.26 -20.14
CA ALA A 353 2.88 -8.15 -20.13
C ALA A 353 2.12 -8.06 -21.47
N HIS A 354 1.76 -9.21 -22.04
CA HIS A 354 0.82 -9.25 -23.14
C HIS A 354 -0.59 -9.02 -22.64
N VAL A 355 -1.30 -8.07 -23.22
CA VAL A 355 -2.63 -7.66 -22.76
C VAL A 355 -3.63 -7.76 -23.91
N LEU A 356 -4.68 -8.55 -23.72
CA LEU A 356 -5.84 -8.61 -24.60
C LEU A 356 -7.03 -7.93 -23.91
N LEU A 357 -7.64 -6.95 -24.59
CA LEU A 357 -8.78 -6.20 -24.09
C LEU A 357 -10.02 -6.48 -24.95
N ILE A 358 -11.15 -6.78 -24.30
CA ILE A 358 -12.46 -6.80 -24.91
C ILE A 358 -13.26 -5.67 -24.28
N ASP A 359 -13.57 -4.66 -25.10
CA ASP A 359 -14.21 -3.42 -24.65
C ASP A 359 -15.51 -3.17 -25.40
N THR A 360 -16.57 -2.86 -24.68
CA THR A 360 -17.88 -2.52 -25.25
C THR A 360 -18.14 -1.00 -25.29
N GLY A 361 -17.22 -0.19 -24.74
CA GLY A 361 -17.42 1.25 -24.52
C GLY A 361 -16.37 2.17 -25.10
N ASN A 362 -15.46 1.69 -25.93
CA ASN A 362 -14.33 2.43 -26.52
C ASN A 362 -13.44 3.16 -25.50
N SER A 363 -13.36 2.64 -24.28
CA SER A 363 -12.65 3.30 -23.18
C SER A 363 -11.12 3.19 -23.29
N TYR A 364 -10.62 2.26 -24.10
CA TYR A 364 -9.19 1.94 -24.23
C TYR A 364 -8.56 2.36 -25.55
N GLU A 365 -9.33 2.89 -26.49
CA GLU A 365 -8.85 3.37 -27.80
C GLU A 365 -7.69 4.34 -27.68
N GLY A 366 -7.81 5.34 -26.77
CA GLY A 366 -6.77 6.33 -26.56
C GLY A 366 -5.45 5.72 -26.04
N LEU A 367 -5.51 4.69 -25.20
CA LEU A 367 -4.32 3.98 -24.73
C LEU A 367 -3.68 3.16 -25.84
N CYS A 368 -4.48 2.42 -26.62
CA CYS A 368 -4.00 1.65 -27.75
C CYS A 368 -3.33 2.56 -28.80
N ASN A 369 -3.94 3.67 -29.15
CA ASN A 369 -3.36 4.66 -30.08
C ASN A 369 -2.06 5.27 -29.55
N LEU A 370 -1.96 5.52 -28.24
CA LEU A 370 -0.74 6.01 -27.63
C LEU A 370 0.40 5.00 -27.75
N ILE A 371 0.12 3.72 -27.48
CA ILE A 371 1.09 2.63 -27.60
C ILE A 371 1.49 2.46 -29.06
N HIS A 372 0.52 2.41 -29.98
CA HIS A 372 0.75 2.28 -31.42
C HIS A 372 1.69 3.35 -31.98
N ASN A 373 1.45 4.61 -31.59
CA ASN A 373 2.30 5.70 -32.02
C ASN A 373 3.72 5.65 -31.45
N ARG A 374 3.88 5.13 -30.22
CA ARG A 374 5.20 4.99 -29.56
C ARG A 374 6.02 3.82 -30.08
N THR A 375 5.35 2.76 -30.52
CA THR A 375 5.99 1.55 -31.04
C THR A 375 6.08 1.53 -32.56
N HIS A 376 5.78 2.67 -33.22
CA HIS A 376 5.76 2.79 -34.69
C HIS A 376 4.86 1.76 -35.38
N GLY A 377 3.79 1.36 -34.70
CA GLY A 377 2.80 0.45 -35.25
C GLY A 377 3.00 -1.03 -34.89
N GLU A 378 4.05 -1.36 -34.13
CA GLU A 378 4.30 -2.75 -33.72
C GLU A 378 3.27 -3.25 -32.71
N ASP A 379 2.94 -2.43 -31.70
CA ASP A 379 1.97 -2.74 -30.64
C ASP A 379 0.78 -1.78 -30.65
N GLY A 380 -0.17 -2.00 -29.75
CA GLY A 380 -1.32 -1.10 -29.57
C GLY A 380 -2.35 -1.23 -30.69
N VAL A 381 -2.62 -2.45 -31.10
CA VAL A 381 -3.60 -2.73 -32.15
C VAL A 381 -5.01 -2.59 -31.57
N TYR A 382 -5.85 -1.81 -32.24
CA TYR A 382 -7.23 -1.57 -31.85
C TYR A 382 -8.18 -1.87 -32.98
N TYR A 383 -9.08 -2.83 -32.76
CA TYR A 383 -10.09 -3.23 -33.74
C TYR A 383 -11.48 -2.87 -33.23
N THR A 384 -12.26 -2.21 -34.06
CA THR A 384 -13.69 -1.98 -33.79
C THR A 384 -14.51 -2.89 -34.70
N TYR A 385 -15.30 -3.76 -34.10
CA TYR A 385 -16.26 -4.56 -34.85
C TYR A 385 -17.49 -3.72 -35.19
N THR A 386 -17.76 -3.57 -36.47
CA THR A 386 -19.02 -3.02 -36.99
C THR A 386 -19.53 -3.91 -38.10
N GLU A 387 -20.84 -3.83 -38.44
CA GLU A 387 -21.38 -4.58 -39.55
C GLU A 387 -20.72 -4.19 -40.89
N ASP A 388 -20.32 -2.92 -41.01
CA ASP A 388 -19.66 -2.41 -42.23
C ASP A 388 -18.13 -2.71 -42.27
N ASN A 389 -17.54 -2.97 -41.09
CA ASN A 389 -16.12 -3.27 -40.97
C ASN A 389 -15.92 -4.44 -39.98
N PRO A 390 -16.25 -5.67 -40.41
CA PRO A 390 -16.14 -6.84 -39.56
C PRO A 390 -14.69 -7.25 -39.36
N ILE A 391 -14.35 -7.74 -38.16
CA ILE A 391 -13.05 -8.34 -37.89
C ILE A 391 -12.93 -9.63 -38.66
N SER A 392 -11.87 -9.75 -39.48
CA SER A 392 -11.57 -10.97 -40.20
C SER A 392 -10.13 -11.40 -39.95
N PHE A 393 -9.89 -12.69 -39.88
CA PHE A 393 -8.56 -13.26 -39.74
C PHE A 393 -8.43 -14.57 -40.49
N ASN A 394 -7.22 -15.07 -40.65
CA ASN A 394 -6.97 -16.35 -41.28
C ASN A 394 -6.22 -17.27 -40.31
N PRO A 395 -6.89 -18.31 -39.76
CA PRO A 395 -6.24 -19.21 -38.81
C PRO A 395 -5.14 -20.06 -39.46
N PHE A 396 -5.15 -20.22 -40.81
CA PHE A 396 -4.16 -20.98 -41.59
C PHE A 396 -2.98 -20.12 -42.08
N TYR A 397 -2.95 -18.84 -41.72
CA TYR A 397 -1.83 -17.99 -42.08
C TYR A 397 -0.63 -18.23 -41.15
N THR A 398 0.56 -18.30 -41.73
CA THR A 398 1.86 -18.37 -41.05
C THR A 398 2.87 -17.56 -41.85
N ASP A 399 3.73 -16.77 -41.16
CA ASP A 399 4.73 -15.92 -41.81
C ASP A 399 5.82 -16.70 -42.53
N ASP A 400 6.18 -17.88 -42.02
CA ASP A 400 7.23 -18.74 -42.52
C ASP A 400 6.72 -20.01 -43.27
N GLY A 401 5.42 -20.19 -43.34
CA GLY A 401 4.81 -21.40 -43.90
C GLY A 401 4.94 -22.65 -43.02
N VAL A 402 5.40 -22.47 -41.75
CA VAL A 402 5.59 -23.58 -40.82
C VAL A 402 4.38 -23.70 -39.89
N PHE A 403 3.81 -24.91 -39.84
CA PHE A 403 2.76 -25.25 -38.88
C PHE A 403 3.36 -26.11 -37.78
N ASP A 404 3.73 -25.47 -36.69
CA ASP A 404 4.21 -26.14 -35.48
C ASP A 404 3.06 -26.83 -34.73
N VAL A 405 3.38 -27.48 -33.61
CA VAL A 405 2.39 -28.21 -32.80
C VAL A 405 1.37 -27.23 -32.18
N GLU A 406 1.84 -26.08 -31.73
CA GLU A 406 1.03 -25.07 -31.09
C GLU A 406 0.01 -24.43 -32.05
N LYS A 407 0.45 -24.07 -33.24
CA LYS A 407 -0.42 -23.55 -34.30
C LYS A 407 -1.49 -24.56 -34.71
N LYS A 408 -1.11 -25.84 -34.87
CA LYS A 408 -2.07 -26.94 -35.20
C LYS A 408 -3.12 -27.11 -34.11
N ASP A 409 -2.70 -27.09 -32.85
CA ASP A 409 -3.62 -27.20 -31.72
C ASP A 409 -4.52 -25.99 -31.59
N SER A 410 -4.04 -24.79 -31.88
CA SER A 410 -4.84 -23.56 -31.91
C SER A 410 -5.93 -23.62 -32.99
N ILE A 411 -5.58 -24.02 -34.21
CA ILE A 411 -6.56 -24.19 -35.32
C ILE A 411 -7.58 -25.26 -34.94
N LYS A 412 -7.14 -26.41 -34.45
CA LYS A 412 -8.02 -27.50 -34.01
C LYS A 412 -9.01 -27.04 -32.94
N THR A 413 -8.52 -26.34 -31.94
CA THR A 413 -9.35 -25.80 -30.85
C THR A 413 -10.37 -24.80 -31.37
N LEU A 414 -9.99 -23.89 -32.26
CA LEU A 414 -10.90 -22.96 -32.91
C LEU A 414 -12.01 -23.70 -33.67
N LEU A 415 -11.66 -24.67 -34.50
CA LEU A 415 -12.63 -25.43 -35.27
C LEU A 415 -13.60 -26.23 -34.40
N LEU A 416 -13.11 -26.81 -33.29
CA LEU A 416 -13.94 -27.49 -32.30
C LEU A 416 -14.91 -26.53 -31.60
N THR A 417 -14.44 -25.35 -31.24
CA THR A 417 -15.26 -24.31 -30.62
C THR A 417 -16.35 -23.78 -31.56
N LEU A 418 -16.05 -23.64 -32.84
CA LEU A 418 -17.05 -23.23 -33.85
C LEU A 418 -18.06 -24.33 -34.22
N TRP A 419 -17.66 -25.59 -34.05
CA TRP A 419 -18.48 -26.75 -34.37
C TRP A 419 -19.43 -27.12 -33.21
N LYS A 420 -18.93 -27.15 -31.98
CA LYS A 420 -19.64 -27.61 -30.78
C LYS A 420 -20.28 -26.45 -30.04
N SER A 421 -21.45 -26.70 -29.42
CA SER A 421 -22.03 -25.76 -28.48
C SER A 421 -21.35 -25.84 -27.10
N GLU A 422 -21.58 -24.86 -26.23
CA GLU A 422 -20.99 -24.80 -24.86
C GLU A 422 -21.32 -26.03 -24.00
N ASP A 423 -22.47 -26.66 -24.24
CA ASP A 423 -22.94 -27.84 -23.49
C ASP A 423 -22.43 -29.16 -24.07
N ASP A 424 -21.85 -29.16 -25.31
CA ASP A 424 -21.40 -30.37 -25.97
C ASP A 424 -20.00 -30.76 -25.51
N ARG A 425 -19.84 -32.03 -25.11
CA ARG A 425 -18.52 -32.58 -24.79
C ARG A 425 -17.80 -33.04 -26.05
N VAL A 426 -16.62 -32.51 -26.28
CA VAL A 426 -15.71 -32.99 -27.33
C VAL A 426 -15.16 -34.35 -26.92
N THR A 427 -15.32 -35.36 -27.76
CA THR A 427 -14.76 -36.70 -27.54
C THR A 427 -13.28 -36.74 -27.98
N LYS A 428 -12.54 -37.72 -27.44
CA LYS A 428 -11.15 -37.95 -27.89
C LYS A 428 -11.06 -38.34 -29.35
N THR A 429 -12.05 -39.05 -29.87
CA THR A 429 -12.12 -39.45 -31.27
C THR A 429 -12.34 -38.25 -32.17
N GLU A 430 -13.28 -37.38 -31.86
CA GLU A 430 -13.51 -36.14 -32.61
C GLU A 430 -12.27 -35.25 -32.68
N SER A 431 -11.61 -35.04 -31.51
CA SER A 431 -10.36 -34.27 -31.49
C SER A 431 -9.23 -34.94 -32.27
N GLY A 432 -9.14 -36.26 -32.23
CA GLY A 432 -8.14 -37.05 -32.95
C GLY A 432 -8.36 -36.99 -34.47
N GLU A 433 -9.60 -37.18 -34.93
CA GLU A 433 -9.94 -37.14 -36.34
C GLU A 433 -9.73 -35.76 -36.98
N LEU A 434 -10.14 -34.69 -36.24
CA LEU A 434 -9.90 -33.33 -36.71
C LEU A 434 -8.40 -33.01 -36.77
N GLY A 435 -7.61 -33.50 -35.80
CA GLY A 435 -6.15 -33.39 -35.82
C GLY A 435 -5.49 -34.13 -37.01
N SER A 436 -6.02 -35.32 -37.35
CA SER A 436 -5.57 -36.10 -38.54
C SER A 436 -5.91 -35.38 -39.83
N ALA A 437 -7.15 -34.91 -39.98
CA ALA A 437 -7.58 -34.13 -41.13
C ALA A 437 -6.74 -32.86 -41.34
N LEU A 438 -6.47 -32.14 -40.26
CA LEU A 438 -5.65 -30.93 -40.29
C LEU A 438 -4.21 -31.26 -40.74
N SER A 439 -3.63 -32.34 -40.23
CA SER A 439 -2.28 -32.77 -40.64
C SER A 439 -2.22 -33.16 -42.11
N MET A 440 -3.20 -33.91 -42.60
CA MET A 440 -3.30 -34.29 -44.01
C MET A 440 -3.48 -33.07 -44.92
N PHE A 441 -4.30 -32.11 -44.51
CA PHE A 441 -4.47 -30.86 -45.27
C PHE A 441 -3.18 -30.05 -45.34
N ILE A 442 -2.44 -29.93 -44.25
CA ILE A 442 -1.15 -29.22 -44.17
C ILE A 442 -0.12 -29.93 -45.08
N ASP A 443 -0.07 -31.25 -45.09
CA ASP A 443 0.85 -32.01 -45.98
C ASP A 443 0.45 -31.86 -47.45
N LYS A 444 -0.83 -31.77 -47.75
CA LYS A 444 -1.32 -31.47 -49.10
C LYS A 444 -0.93 -30.05 -49.53
N MET A 445 -1.09 -29.04 -48.67
CA MET A 445 -0.63 -27.68 -48.98
C MET A 445 0.87 -27.59 -49.24
N LYS A 446 1.69 -28.40 -48.56
CA LYS A 446 3.14 -28.46 -48.81
C LYS A 446 3.47 -29.07 -50.17
N SER A 447 2.65 -30.01 -50.64
CA SER A 447 2.86 -30.69 -51.94
C SER A 447 2.27 -29.90 -53.11
N ASP A 448 1.18 -29.17 -52.93
CA ASP A 448 0.54 -28.34 -53.95
C ASP A 448 0.50 -26.87 -53.56
N ARG A 449 1.38 -26.06 -54.11
CA ARG A 449 1.51 -24.63 -53.89
C ARG A 449 0.36 -23.76 -54.41
N ASN A 450 -0.56 -24.34 -55.16
CA ASN A 450 -1.73 -23.61 -55.68
C ASN A 450 -2.84 -23.50 -54.62
N ILE A 451 -2.78 -24.29 -53.55
CA ILE A 451 -3.77 -24.25 -52.48
C ILE A 451 -3.51 -23.03 -51.61
N VAL A 452 -4.49 -22.16 -51.55
CA VAL A 452 -4.44 -20.98 -50.66
C VAL A 452 -4.69 -21.44 -49.23
N PRO A 453 -3.78 -21.21 -48.27
CA PRO A 453 -3.99 -21.58 -46.88
C PRO A 453 -5.08 -20.72 -46.25
N CYS A 454 -6.33 -21.21 -46.22
CA CYS A 454 -7.47 -20.54 -45.62
C CYS A 454 -8.56 -21.56 -45.21
N PHE A 455 -9.55 -21.11 -44.47
CA PHE A 455 -10.64 -21.97 -44.04
C PHE A 455 -11.44 -22.54 -45.20
N ASN A 456 -11.67 -21.80 -46.28
CA ASN A 456 -12.39 -22.29 -47.44
C ASN A 456 -11.70 -23.52 -48.08
N SER A 457 -10.39 -23.47 -48.25
CA SER A 457 -9.61 -24.60 -48.79
C SER A 457 -9.62 -25.81 -47.85
N PHE A 458 -9.59 -25.59 -46.53
CA PHE A 458 -9.74 -26.67 -45.57
C PHE A 458 -11.14 -27.30 -45.61
N TYR A 459 -12.20 -26.45 -45.68
CA TYR A 459 -13.57 -26.93 -45.77
C TYR A 459 -13.80 -27.77 -47.03
N GLU A 460 -13.28 -27.36 -48.21
CA GLU A 460 -13.32 -28.11 -49.44
C GLU A 460 -12.57 -29.44 -49.33
N PHE A 461 -11.38 -29.43 -48.73
CA PHE A 461 -10.63 -30.65 -48.46
C PHE A 461 -11.43 -31.63 -47.58
N MET A 462 -12.09 -31.15 -46.52
CA MET A 462 -12.93 -31.97 -45.64
C MET A 462 -14.11 -32.56 -46.38
N ARG A 463 -14.75 -31.79 -47.28
CA ARG A 463 -15.92 -32.18 -48.03
C ARG A 463 -15.61 -33.21 -49.12
N ASP A 464 -14.53 -32.98 -49.87
CA ASP A 464 -14.29 -33.70 -51.14
C ASP A 464 -13.26 -34.83 -50.94
N GLU A 465 -12.26 -34.68 -50.11
CA GLU A 465 -11.15 -35.65 -50.00
C GLU A 465 -11.15 -36.41 -48.67
N TYR A 466 -11.24 -35.71 -47.56
CA TYR A 466 -11.19 -36.36 -46.25
C TYR A 466 -12.40 -37.28 -46.01
N ARG A 467 -13.56 -36.87 -46.48
CA ARG A 467 -14.79 -37.68 -46.45
C ARG A 467 -14.60 -39.02 -47.20
N ASP A 468 -14.02 -38.98 -48.41
CA ASP A 468 -13.75 -40.19 -49.22
C ASP A 468 -12.64 -41.04 -48.56
N GLU A 469 -11.65 -40.42 -48.00
CA GLU A 469 -10.58 -41.11 -47.26
C GLU A 469 -11.16 -41.87 -46.03
N MET A 470 -12.03 -41.23 -45.22
CA MET A 470 -12.72 -41.89 -44.13
C MET A 470 -13.56 -43.09 -44.57
N ALA A 471 -14.27 -42.95 -45.66
CA ALA A 471 -15.11 -44.02 -46.21
C ALA A 471 -14.31 -45.24 -46.69
N ASN A 472 -13.07 -45.03 -47.11
CA ASN A 472 -12.19 -46.08 -47.65
C ASN A 472 -11.25 -46.71 -46.63
N ARG A 473 -11.35 -46.34 -45.36
CA ARG A 473 -10.49 -46.90 -44.29
C ARG A 473 -10.81 -48.35 -43.98
N PRO A 474 -9.80 -49.19 -43.71
CA PRO A 474 -10.00 -50.58 -43.31
C PRO A 474 -10.86 -50.74 -42.02
N ILE A 475 -10.77 -49.76 -41.13
CA ILE A 475 -11.58 -49.68 -39.92
C ILE A 475 -12.52 -48.49 -40.10
N PRO A 476 -13.82 -48.72 -40.27
CA PRO A 476 -14.77 -47.61 -40.47
C PRO A 476 -14.93 -46.76 -39.21
N ILE A 477 -14.94 -45.46 -39.37
CA ILE A 477 -15.30 -44.51 -38.32
C ILE A 477 -16.82 -44.33 -38.39
N TYR A 478 -17.47 -44.63 -37.29
CA TYR A 478 -18.92 -44.51 -37.25
C TYR A 478 -19.34 -43.04 -37.04
N LYS A 479 -20.50 -42.70 -37.58
CA LYS A 479 -21.07 -41.36 -37.47
C LYS A 479 -21.23 -40.87 -35.99
N GLN A 480 -21.43 -41.78 -35.06
CA GLN A 480 -21.48 -41.50 -33.63
C GLN A 480 -20.11 -41.10 -33.04
N ASP A 481 -19.01 -41.47 -33.67
CA ASP A 481 -17.66 -41.20 -33.20
C ASP A 481 -17.07 -39.92 -33.83
N PHE A 482 -17.39 -39.65 -35.10
CA PHE A 482 -17.08 -38.39 -35.80
C PHE A 482 -18.09 -38.15 -36.94
N ASP A 483 -18.98 -37.15 -36.73
CA ASP A 483 -20.01 -36.78 -37.71
C ASP A 483 -19.51 -35.67 -38.64
N ILE A 484 -18.85 -36.07 -39.75
CA ILE A 484 -18.35 -35.13 -40.76
C ILE A 484 -19.47 -34.35 -41.45
N ASP A 485 -20.70 -34.92 -41.58
CA ASP A 485 -21.83 -34.23 -42.19
C ASP A 485 -22.35 -33.13 -41.26
N ASN A 486 -22.40 -33.39 -39.96
CA ASN A 486 -22.74 -32.38 -38.96
C ASN A 486 -21.67 -31.28 -38.91
N PHE A 487 -20.37 -31.65 -38.92
CA PHE A 487 -19.24 -30.72 -39.00
C PHE A 487 -19.37 -29.77 -40.19
N LEU A 488 -19.54 -30.30 -41.37
CA LEU A 488 -19.68 -29.52 -42.62
C LEU A 488 -20.94 -28.66 -42.60
N THR A 489 -22.06 -29.17 -42.08
CA THR A 489 -23.31 -28.43 -42.03
C THR A 489 -23.22 -27.25 -41.05
N THR A 490 -22.65 -27.47 -39.88
CA THR A 490 -22.49 -26.43 -38.84
C THR A 490 -21.53 -25.35 -39.30
N LEU A 491 -20.39 -25.74 -39.91
CA LEU A 491 -19.36 -24.79 -40.33
C LEU A 491 -19.62 -24.13 -41.68
N ARG A 492 -20.68 -24.54 -42.41
CA ARG A 492 -21.06 -23.95 -43.71
C ARG A 492 -21.25 -22.42 -43.61
N GLN A 493 -21.67 -21.91 -42.48
CA GLN A 493 -21.86 -20.47 -42.28
C GLN A 493 -20.55 -19.65 -42.42
N TYR A 494 -19.39 -20.28 -42.25
CA TYR A 494 -18.05 -19.67 -42.37
C TYR A 494 -17.42 -19.92 -43.75
N TYR A 495 -18.01 -20.81 -44.56
CA TYR A 495 -17.58 -21.11 -45.91
C TYR A 495 -18.16 -20.09 -46.89
N HIS A 496 -17.54 -20.00 -48.07
CA HIS A 496 -17.87 -19.06 -49.15
C HIS A 496 -19.38 -18.92 -49.39
N GLY A 497 -19.87 -17.68 -49.33
CA GLY A 497 -21.30 -17.33 -49.42
C GLY A 497 -22.13 -17.64 -48.19
N GLY A 498 -21.52 -18.06 -47.08
CA GLY A 498 -22.14 -18.15 -45.76
C GLY A 498 -22.20 -16.82 -45.05
N ARG A 499 -23.01 -16.74 -43.95
CA ARG A 499 -23.21 -15.51 -43.19
C ARG A 499 -21.93 -14.92 -42.62
N PHE A 500 -20.94 -15.74 -42.29
CA PHE A 500 -19.67 -15.38 -41.67
C PHE A 500 -18.45 -15.77 -42.53
N ASP A 501 -18.59 -15.80 -43.86
CA ASP A 501 -17.53 -16.16 -44.78
C ASP A 501 -16.31 -15.25 -44.72
N PHE A 502 -16.51 -13.99 -44.33
CA PHE A 502 -15.46 -13.00 -44.12
C PHE A 502 -14.56 -13.32 -42.91
N LEU A 503 -15.07 -14.07 -41.90
CA LEU A 503 -14.42 -14.16 -40.59
C LEU A 503 -13.08 -14.93 -40.66
N LEU A 504 -13.02 -16.06 -41.37
CA LEU A 504 -11.90 -17.01 -41.35
C LEU A 504 -11.07 -17.05 -42.65
N ASN A 505 -11.33 -16.17 -43.60
CA ASN A 505 -10.77 -16.19 -44.93
C ASN A 505 -10.07 -14.90 -45.33
N SER A 506 -9.53 -14.15 -44.36
CA SER A 506 -8.81 -12.90 -44.63
C SER A 506 -7.60 -13.16 -45.53
N LYS A 507 -7.38 -12.25 -46.48
CA LYS A 507 -6.16 -12.22 -47.29
C LYS A 507 -5.06 -11.38 -46.66
N GLU A 508 -5.40 -10.57 -45.66
CA GLU A 508 -4.48 -9.69 -44.96
C GLU A 508 -3.97 -10.36 -43.69
N ASN A 509 -2.75 -10.04 -43.38
CA ASN A 509 -2.04 -10.59 -42.23
C ASN A 509 -2.50 -9.96 -40.92
N ILE A 510 -3.62 -10.40 -40.38
CA ILE A 510 -4.01 -10.10 -39.02
C ILE A 510 -3.84 -11.37 -38.18
N ASP A 511 -2.63 -11.62 -37.71
CA ASP A 511 -2.39 -12.70 -36.77
C ASP A 511 -2.76 -12.26 -35.34
N LEU A 512 -4.04 -12.39 -35.02
CA LEU A 512 -4.56 -12.10 -33.70
C LEU A 512 -4.12 -13.12 -32.62
N LEU A 513 -3.56 -14.26 -33.03
CA LEU A 513 -3.21 -15.36 -32.13
C LEU A 513 -1.73 -15.38 -31.72
N ASN A 514 -0.87 -14.68 -32.46
CA ASN A 514 0.60 -14.70 -32.26
C ASN A 514 1.23 -13.33 -32.03
N LYS A 515 0.46 -12.30 -31.76
CA LYS A 515 0.98 -10.96 -31.37
C LYS A 515 0.76 -10.65 -29.92
#